data_87ef9c4fd9a979a51923f07507ad02e1
#
_entry.id   87ef9c4fd9a979a51923f07507ad02e1
#
_cell.length_a   1.000
_cell.length_b   1.000
_cell.length_c   1.000
_cell.angle_alpha   90.00
_cell.angle_beta   90.00
_cell.angle_gamma   90.00
#
_symmetry.space_group_name_H-M   'P 1'
#
loop_
_entity.id
_entity.type
_entity.pdbx_description
1 polymer ?
#
loop_
_entity_poly.entity_id
_entity_poly.type
_entity_poly.pdbx_seq_one_letter_code
_entity_poly.pdbx_strand_id
1 'polypeptide(L)' 'MDIRINPVGFSVNPVLEEFINKKFSKLEKYHDGIMSIDVTLKLEKDDHLENKLTEVHVDVKG' A
#
# COMPACT_ATOMS: atom_id res chain seq x y z
N MET A 1 -4.59 5.06 -13.76
CA MET A 1 -3.70 4.18 -12.95
C MET A 1 -4.51 3.52 -11.85
N ASP A 2 -4.41 2.22 -11.75
CA ASP A 2 -5.09 1.45 -10.71
C ASP A 2 -4.14 1.18 -9.55
N ILE A 3 -4.60 1.47 -8.35
CA ILE A 3 -3.84 1.20 -7.13
C ILE A 3 -4.60 0.14 -6.34
N ARG A 4 -3.95 -1.00 -6.11
CA ARG A 4 -4.50 -2.09 -5.31
C ARG A 4 -3.75 -2.19 -4.01
N ILE A 5 -4.49 -2.32 -2.93
CA ILE A 5 -3.93 -2.46 -1.60
C ILE A 5 -4.28 -3.85 -1.09
N ASN A 6 -3.25 -4.63 -0.76
CA ASN A 6 -3.41 -6.01 -0.30
C ASN A 6 -2.92 -6.13 1.15
N PRO A 7 -3.82 -5.97 2.12
CA PRO A 7 -3.44 -6.11 3.52
C PRO A 7 -3.30 -7.59 3.91
N VAL A 8 -2.27 -7.90 4.66
CA VAL A 8 -2.01 -9.24 5.19
C VAL A 8 -1.95 -9.14 6.70
N GLY A 9 -2.87 -9.81 7.39
CA GLY A 9 -2.95 -9.82 8.84
C GLY A 9 -3.77 -8.69 9.46
N PHE A 10 -4.38 -7.84 8.64
CA PHE A 10 -5.22 -6.73 9.11
C PHE A 10 -6.16 -6.25 8.01
N SER A 11 -7.10 -5.39 8.38
CA SER A 11 -8.00 -4.75 7.42
C SER A 11 -7.59 -3.30 7.25
N VAL A 12 -7.58 -2.84 6.02
CA VAL A 12 -7.26 -1.43 5.70
C VAL A 12 -8.49 -0.58 6.00
N ASN A 13 -8.31 0.46 6.81
CA ASN A 13 -9.38 1.42 7.05
C ASN A 13 -9.38 2.50 5.95
N PRO A 14 -10.50 3.26 5.80
CA PRO A 14 -10.59 4.27 4.75
C PRO A 14 -9.51 5.37 4.82
N VAL A 15 -9.04 5.71 6.01
CA VAL A 15 -8.00 6.73 6.20
C VAL A 15 -6.67 6.24 5.64
N LEU A 16 -6.31 5.00 5.94
CA LEU A 16 -5.07 4.41 5.43
C LEU A 16 -5.13 4.24 3.91
N GLU A 17 -6.27 3.78 3.40
CA GLU A 17 -6.48 3.61 1.97
C GLU A 17 -6.31 4.94 1.22
N GLU A 18 -6.93 5.99 1.74
CA GLU A 18 -6.81 7.33 1.16
C GLU A 18 -5.37 7.83 1.19
N PHE A 19 -4.67 7.59 2.29
CA PHE A 19 -3.26 7.97 2.43
C PHE A 19 -2.38 7.29 1.37
N ILE A 20 -2.57 5.99 1.18
CA ILE A 20 -1.81 5.21 0.20
C ILE A 20 -2.13 5.69 -1.22
N ASN A 21 -3.40 5.85 -1.53
CA ASN A 21 -3.82 6.34 -2.85
C ASN A 21 -3.22 7.71 -3.15
N LYS A 22 -3.21 8.59 -2.18
CA LYS A 22 -2.66 9.93 -2.33
C LYS A 22 -1.16 9.92 -2.57
N LYS A 23 -0.45 9.06 -1.85
CA LYS A 23 1.01 8.94 -1.99
C LYS A 23 1.41 8.35 -3.34
N PHE A 24 0.75 7.27 -3.75
CA PHE A 24 1.11 6.59 -4.98
C PHE A 24 0.57 7.28 -6.24
N SER A 25 -0.50 8.03 -6.14
CA SER A 25 -1.00 8.80 -7.29
C SER A 25 -0.02 9.86 -7.76
N LYS A 26 0.89 10.29 -6.90
CA LYS A 26 1.95 11.23 -7.29
C LYS A 26 2.94 10.61 -8.28
N LEU A 27 3.10 9.31 -8.28
CA LEU A 27 3.99 8.63 -9.21
C LEU A 27 3.53 8.80 -10.65
N GLU A 28 2.24 8.91 -10.87
CA GLU A 28 1.67 9.12 -12.20
C GLU A 28 2.16 10.41 -12.84
N LYS A 29 2.47 11.42 -12.02
CA LYS A 29 2.98 12.70 -12.49
C LYS A 29 4.44 12.63 -12.92
N TYR A 30 5.20 11.70 -12.37
CA TYR A 30 6.63 11.58 -12.62
C TYR A 30 6.98 10.47 -13.60
N HIS A 31 6.10 9.51 -13.76
CA HIS A 31 6.35 8.35 -14.61
C HIS A 31 5.13 8.08 -15.49
N ASP A 32 5.24 8.48 -16.75
CA ASP A 32 4.21 8.14 -17.73
C ASP A 32 4.27 6.64 -18.03
N GLY A 33 3.12 6.06 -18.26
CA GLY A 33 3.03 4.65 -18.65
C GLY A 33 2.81 3.68 -17.50
N ILE A 34 2.69 4.15 -16.27
CA ILE A 34 2.31 3.28 -15.16
C ILE A 34 0.82 2.93 -15.29
N MET A 35 0.52 1.64 -15.43
CA MET A 35 -0.84 1.15 -15.57
C MET A 35 -1.45 0.76 -14.23
N SER A 36 -0.67 0.11 -13.36
CA SER A 36 -1.17 -0.33 -12.07
C SER A 36 -0.06 -0.40 -11.03
N ILE A 37 -0.45 -0.25 -9.78
CA ILE A 37 0.43 -0.41 -8.62
C ILE A 37 -0.26 -1.35 -7.64
N ASP A 38 0.42 -2.43 -7.27
CA ASP A 38 -0.04 -3.35 -6.24
C ASP A 38 0.81 -3.12 -5.00
N VAL A 39 0.16 -2.72 -3.91
CA VAL A 39 0.82 -2.47 -2.63
C VAL A 39 0.40 -3.55 -1.65
N THR A 40 1.34 -4.38 -1.24
CA THR A 40 1.10 -5.42 -0.25
C THR A 40 1.71 -4.98 1.08
N LEU A 41 0.87 -4.95 2.10
CA LEU A 41 1.26 -4.54 3.44
C LEU A 41 1.08 -5.71 4.39
N LYS A 42 2.14 -6.08 5.09
CA LYS A 42 2.08 -7.13 6.10
C LYS A 42 2.27 -6.52 7.48
N LEU A 43 1.30 -6.78 8.35
CA LEU A 43 1.31 -6.30 9.71
C LEU A 43 1.36 -7.49 10.65
N GLU A 44 2.29 -7.48 11.59
CA GLU A 44 2.35 -8.49 12.64
C GLU A 44 2.03 -7.87 13.98
N LYS A 45 1.25 -8.60 14.78
CA LYS A 45 0.89 -8.19 16.11
C LYS A 45 2.01 -8.60 17.06
N ASP A 46 2.59 -7.62 17.75
CA ASP A 46 3.63 -7.86 18.73
C ASP A 46 3.00 -8.28 20.08
N ASP A 47 3.75 -9.03 20.87
CA ASP A 47 3.37 -9.44 22.23
C ASP A 47 3.14 -8.25 23.16
N HIS A 48 3.65 -7.08 22.81
CA HIS A 48 3.47 -5.84 23.54
C HIS A 48 2.26 -5.03 23.07
N LEU A 49 1.35 -5.64 22.33
CA LEU A 49 0.12 -5.02 21.81
C LEU A 49 0.35 -3.94 20.76
N GLU A 50 1.55 -3.82 20.23
CA GLU A 50 1.84 -2.90 19.14
C GLU A 50 1.83 -3.66 17.82
N ASN A 51 1.09 -3.11 16.86
CA ASN A 51 1.10 -3.62 15.51
C ASN A 51 2.28 -3.01 14.76
N LYS A 52 3.14 -3.87 14.22
CA LYS A 52 4.28 -3.43 13.43
C LYS A 52 4.10 -3.80 11.97
N LEU A 53 4.36 -2.84 11.12
CA LEU A 53 4.42 -3.09 9.69
C LEU A 53 5.74 -3.81 9.42
N THR A 54 5.67 -5.09 9.05
CA THR A 54 6.86 -5.93 8.86
C THR A 54 7.31 -6.01 7.42
N GLU A 55 6.39 -5.84 6.49
CA GLU A 55 6.72 -5.93 5.07
C GLU A 55 5.88 -4.95 4.26
N VAL A 56 6.53 -4.30 3.29
CA VAL A 56 5.85 -3.50 2.28
C VAL A 56 6.40 -3.92 0.92
N HIS A 57 5.54 -4.46 0.08
CA HIS A 57 5.88 -4.82 -1.28
C HIS A 57 5.13 -3.93 -2.24
N VAL A 58 5.85 -3.29 -3.15
CA VAL A 58 5.25 -2.45 -4.19
C VAL A 58 5.60 -3.04 -5.54
N ASP A 59 4.60 -3.43 -6.30
CA ASP A 59 4.76 -3.95 -7.64
C ASP A 59 4.13 -2.96 -8.63
N VAL A 60 4.95 -2.42 -9.51
CA VAL A 60 4.53 -1.41 -10.49
C VAL A 60 4.53 -2.05 -11.88
N LYS A 61 3.38 -1.97 -12.55
CA LYS A 61 3.21 -2.47 -13.90
C LYS A 61 2.92 -1.33 -14.87
N GLY A 62 3.63 -1.32 -15.94
CA GLY A 62 3.48 -0.29 -16.96
C GLY A 62 3.85 -0.75 -18.37
#